data_0548f3b1a409209715418709ba06b443
#
_entry.id   0548f3b1a409209715418709ba06b443
#
_cell.length_a   1.000
_cell.length_b   1.000
_cell.length_c   1.000
_cell.angle_alpha   90.00
_cell.angle_beta   90.00
_cell.angle_gamma   90.00
#
_symmetry.space_group_name_H-M   'P 1'
#
loop_
_entity.id
_entity.type
_entity.pdbx_description
1 polymer ?
#
loop_
_entity_poly.entity_id
_entity_poly.type
_entity_poly.pdbx_seq_one_letter_code
_entity_poly.pdbx_strand_id
1 'polypeptide(L)'
;IVTSLLQDRLGNLWICTAGGVSKFDGQSFTQYSEKEGLCDNDVRSIIQDRSGNIWFGTKGNGVSKYDGKSFTHLSVKEGLGDNFVPGILEDKSGNIWFGTWGGGVSKYDGKSFTQYTQREGLINNVSSLLQDKAGNIWIGTTGGISKFNGRSFLNYSQNEGLANNDVHCLLEDTSGNIWFGTSGGVSKFFNNAFTNITEKEGLINN
;
A
#
# COMPACT_ATOMS: atom_id res chain seq x y z
N ILE A 1 -17.88 -4.33 4.27
CA ILE A 1 -17.04 -3.12 4.06
C ILE A 1 -16.17 -3.37 2.85
N VAL A 2 -16.13 -2.41 1.90
CA VAL A 2 -15.16 -2.38 0.80
C VAL A 2 -13.85 -1.83 1.35
N THR A 3 -12.75 -2.50 1.10
CA THR A 3 -11.42 -2.18 1.62
C THR A 3 -10.52 -1.55 0.57
N SER A 4 -10.64 -1.97 -0.69
CA SER A 4 -9.83 -1.43 -1.79
C SER A 4 -10.54 -1.64 -3.13
N LEU A 5 -10.23 -0.79 -4.11
CA LEU A 5 -10.78 -0.81 -5.47
C LEU A 5 -9.64 -0.69 -6.48
N LEU A 6 -9.80 -1.37 -7.63
CA LEU A 6 -8.89 -1.26 -8.76
C LEU A 6 -9.69 -1.35 -10.06
N GLN A 7 -9.47 -0.44 -10.99
CA GLN A 7 -9.84 -0.66 -12.39
C GLN A 7 -8.63 -1.22 -13.14
N ASP A 8 -8.75 -2.43 -13.70
CA ASP A 8 -7.69 -3.04 -14.47
C ASP A 8 -7.60 -2.42 -15.89
N ARG A 9 -6.52 -2.75 -16.63
CA ARG A 9 -6.28 -2.19 -17.96
C ARG A 9 -7.29 -2.66 -19.02
N LEU A 10 -8.09 -3.69 -18.72
CA LEU A 10 -9.18 -4.18 -19.56
C LEU A 10 -10.51 -3.47 -19.23
N GLY A 11 -10.51 -2.57 -18.23
CA GLY A 11 -11.68 -1.82 -17.80
C GLY A 11 -12.51 -2.53 -16.72
N ASN A 12 -12.14 -3.73 -16.27
CA ASN A 12 -12.86 -4.41 -15.19
C ASN A 12 -12.63 -3.71 -13.86
N LEU A 13 -13.66 -3.64 -13.03
CA LEU A 13 -13.59 -3.12 -11.67
C LEU A 13 -13.43 -4.28 -10.69
N TRP A 14 -12.34 -4.25 -9.92
CA TRP A 14 -12.07 -5.18 -8.85
C TRP A 14 -12.41 -4.54 -7.51
N ILE A 15 -13.20 -5.24 -6.70
CA ILE A 15 -13.76 -4.74 -5.43
C ILE A 15 -13.33 -5.71 -4.34
N CYS A 16 -12.41 -5.26 -3.48
CA CYS A 16 -11.89 -6.04 -2.37
C CYS A 16 -12.72 -5.80 -1.11
N THR A 17 -12.95 -6.86 -0.36
CA THR A 17 -13.72 -6.85 0.88
C THR A 17 -13.09 -7.79 1.94
N ALA A 18 -13.63 -7.80 3.15
CA ALA A 18 -13.28 -8.81 4.17
C ALA A 18 -13.89 -10.20 3.88
N GLY A 19 -14.66 -10.37 2.80
CA GLY A 19 -15.30 -11.63 2.42
C GLY A 19 -14.86 -12.14 1.05
N GLY A 20 -13.78 -11.59 0.48
CA GLY A 20 -13.26 -11.94 -0.83
C GLY A 20 -13.23 -10.76 -1.79
N VAL A 21 -13.10 -11.06 -3.08
CA VAL A 21 -12.98 -10.10 -4.17
C VAL A 21 -14.09 -10.33 -5.20
N SER A 22 -14.70 -9.24 -5.64
CA SER A 22 -15.67 -9.22 -6.75
C SER A 22 -15.05 -8.51 -7.94
N LYS A 23 -15.00 -9.16 -9.10
CA LYS A 23 -14.62 -8.54 -10.37
C LYS A 23 -15.89 -8.25 -11.17
N PHE A 24 -16.08 -7.00 -11.61
CA PHE A 24 -17.17 -6.56 -12.47
C PHE A 24 -16.61 -6.22 -13.85
N ASP A 25 -17.12 -6.85 -14.91
CA ASP A 25 -16.68 -6.65 -16.29
C ASP A 25 -17.52 -5.66 -17.09
N GLY A 26 -18.45 -4.95 -16.41
CA GLY A 26 -19.42 -4.05 -17.00
C GLY A 26 -20.80 -4.71 -17.22
N GLN A 27 -20.93 -6.02 -17.11
CA GLN A 27 -22.18 -6.78 -17.30
C GLN A 27 -22.45 -7.73 -16.13
N SER A 28 -21.43 -8.43 -15.65
CA SER A 28 -21.54 -9.50 -14.66
C SER A 28 -20.46 -9.43 -13.59
N PHE A 29 -20.72 -10.10 -12.47
CA PHE A 29 -19.76 -10.26 -11.39
C PHE A 29 -19.16 -11.67 -11.40
N THR A 30 -17.84 -11.74 -11.28
CA THR A 30 -17.10 -12.97 -10.92
C THR A 30 -16.60 -12.80 -9.49
N GLN A 31 -16.79 -13.83 -8.66
CA GLN A 31 -16.37 -13.84 -7.27
C GLN A 31 -15.09 -14.65 -7.10
N TYR A 32 -14.20 -14.17 -6.23
CA TYR A 32 -12.98 -14.86 -5.82
C TYR A 32 -12.92 -14.90 -4.30
N SER A 33 -12.77 -16.09 -3.78
CA SER A 33 -12.58 -16.38 -2.35
C SER A 33 -11.48 -17.43 -2.19
N GLU A 34 -11.24 -17.91 -0.99
CA GLU A 34 -10.35 -19.05 -0.75
C GLU A 34 -10.76 -20.29 -1.56
N LYS A 35 -12.08 -20.47 -1.86
CA LYS A 35 -12.56 -21.56 -2.70
C LYS A 35 -12.08 -21.46 -4.16
N GLU A 36 -11.96 -20.24 -4.67
CA GLU A 36 -11.46 -19.96 -6.02
C GLU A 36 -9.94 -19.77 -6.04
N GLY A 37 -9.28 -19.84 -4.88
CA GLY A 37 -7.82 -19.86 -4.79
C GLY A 37 -7.17 -18.62 -4.19
N LEU A 38 -7.91 -17.71 -3.54
CA LEU A 38 -7.27 -16.68 -2.70
C LEU A 38 -6.62 -17.32 -1.46
N CYS A 39 -5.54 -16.74 -0.96
CA CYS A 39 -4.91 -17.22 0.28
C CYS A 39 -5.70 -16.84 1.53
N ASP A 40 -6.55 -15.80 1.45
CA ASP A 40 -7.38 -15.31 2.55
C ASP A 40 -8.52 -14.45 1.97
N ASN A 41 -9.71 -14.54 2.55
CA ASN A 41 -10.86 -13.73 2.13
C ASN A 41 -10.78 -12.27 2.58
N ASP A 42 -10.06 -11.95 3.66
CA ASP A 42 -9.93 -10.56 4.15
C ASP A 42 -8.87 -9.80 3.35
N VAL A 43 -9.26 -9.30 2.17
CA VAL A 43 -8.37 -8.58 1.23
C VAL A 43 -8.32 -7.10 1.59
N ARG A 44 -7.11 -6.54 1.74
CA ARG A 44 -6.86 -5.17 2.22
C ARG A 44 -6.29 -4.24 1.15
N SER A 45 -5.52 -4.78 0.22
CA SER A 45 -4.89 -4.00 -0.83
C SER A 45 -4.93 -4.75 -2.16
N ILE A 46 -4.92 -3.99 -3.27
CA ILE A 46 -4.92 -4.54 -4.62
C ILE A 46 -4.13 -3.63 -5.56
N ILE A 47 -3.33 -4.22 -6.45
CA ILE A 47 -2.73 -3.54 -7.60
C ILE A 47 -2.76 -4.44 -8.83
N GLN A 48 -2.62 -3.84 -10.02
CA GLN A 48 -2.24 -4.53 -11.25
C GLN A 48 -0.81 -4.17 -11.59
N ASP A 49 0.08 -5.19 -11.72
CA ASP A 49 1.46 -4.98 -12.15
C ASP A 49 1.55 -4.71 -13.67
N ARG A 50 2.75 -4.30 -14.15
CA ARG A 50 2.96 -3.99 -15.58
C ARG A 50 2.81 -5.20 -16.48
N SER A 51 3.00 -6.40 -15.95
CA SER A 51 2.80 -7.67 -16.67
C SER A 51 1.33 -8.08 -16.77
N GLY A 52 0.43 -7.34 -16.10
CA GLY A 52 -1.02 -7.60 -16.09
C GLY A 52 -1.49 -8.48 -14.95
N ASN A 53 -0.60 -8.98 -14.09
CA ASN A 53 -1.01 -9.76 -12.92
C ASN A 53 -1.70 -8.86 -11.90
N ILE A 54 -2.69 -9.41 -11.19
CA ILE A 54 -3.35 -8.74 -10.07
C ILE A 54 -2.78 -9.28 -8.76
N TRP A 55 -2.40 -8.38 -7.88
CA TRP A 55 -1.85 -8.70 -6.58
C TRP A 55 -2.82 -8.28 -5.48
N PHE A 56 -3.10 -9.18 -4.55
CA PHE A 56 -4.01 -8.99 -3.43
C PHE A 56 -3.24 -9.15 -2.12
N GLY A 57 -3.16 -8.10 -1.33
CA GLY A 57 -2.65 -8.15 0.04
C GLY A 57 -3.78 -8.47 1.01
N THR A 58 -3.56 -9.42 1.90
CA THR A 58 -4.57 -9.93 2.82
C THR A 58 -4.24 -9.61 4.28
N LYS A 59 -5.18 -9.84 5.16
CA LYS A 59 -5.02 -9.58 6.60
C LYS A 59 -4.24 -10.67 7.33
N GLY A 60 -4.25 -11.92 6.86
CA GLY A 60 -3.75 -13.03 7.66
C GLY A 60 -2.82 -14.01 6.97
N ASN A 61 -2.93 -14.15 5.65
CA ASN A 61 -2.22 -15.20 4.89
C ASN A 61 -1.27 -14.67 3.82
N GLY A 62 -0.87 -13.39 3.91
CA GLY A 62 0.10 -12.78 3.00
C GLY A 62 -0.52 -12.25 1.73
N VAL A 63 -0.03 -12.68 0.59
CA VAL A 63 -0.34 -12.12 -0.73
C VAL A 63 -0.77 -13.22 -1.69
N SER A 64 -1.83 -12.94 -2.47
CA SER A 64 -2.20 -13.71 -3.65
C SER A 64 -1.84 -12.95 -4.91
N LYS A 65 -1.16 -13.59 -5.85
CA LYS A 65 -0.93 -13.11 -7.21
C LYS A 65 -1.79 -13.90 -8.18
N TYR A 66 -2.58 -13.23 -9.00
CA TYR A 66 -3.43 -13.80 -10.04
C TYR A 66 -2.89 -13.44 -11.43
N ASP A 67 -2.56 -14.42 -12.25
CA ASP A 67 -2.02 -14.24 -13.59
C ASP A 67 -3.08 -14.22 -14.71
N GLY A 68 -4.35 -14.20 -14.33
CA GLY A 68 -5.50 -14.33 -15.24
C GLY A 68 -6.04 -15.77 -15.36
N LYS A 69 -5.34 -16.77 -14.81
CA LYS A 69 -5.71 -18.19 -14.85
C LYS A 69 -5.63 -18.88 -13.50
N SER A 70 -4.58 -18.61 -12.76
CA SER A 70 -4.26 -19.27 -11.49
C SER A 70 -3.74 -18.28 -10.44
N PHE A 71 -3.84 -18.71 -9.18
CA PHE A 71 -3.26 -18.01 -8.06
C PHE A 71 -1.93 -18.62 -7.64
N THR A 72 -0.98 -17.76 -7.26
CA THR A 72 0.23 -18.11 -6.51
C THR A 72 0.28 -17.27 -5.24
N HIS A 73 0.93 -17.77 -4.18
CA HIS A 73 0.91 -17.14 -2.88
C HIS A 73 2.31 -16.84 -2.38
N LEU A 74 2.43 -15.72 -1.65
CA LEU A 74 3.63 -15.31 -0.95
C LEU A 74 3.26 -15.01 0.50
N SER A 75 3.96 -15.64 1.42
CA SER A 75 3.76 -15.49 2.87
C SER A 75 5.12 -15.36 3.58
N VAL A 76 5.10 -15.35 4.90
CA VAL A 76 6.34 -15.39 5.69
C VAL A 76 7.19 -16.64 5.38
N LYS A 77 6.60 -17.74 4.89
CA LYS A 77 7.31 -18.95 4.49
C LYS A 77 8.18 -18.73 3.25
N GLU A 78 7.71 -17.87 2.34
CA GLU A 78 8.43 -17.49 1.11
C GLU A 78 9.36 -16.30 1.32
N GLY A 79 9.36 -15.69 2.53
CA GLY A 79 10.25 -14.59 2.88
C GLY A 79 9.57 -13.23 3.01
N LEU A 80 8.24 -13.15 2.97
CA LEU A 80 7.50 -11.93 3.31
C LEU A 80 7.71 -11.59 4.80
N GLY A 81 7.81 -10.31 5.14
CA GLY A 81 8.09 -9.87 6.51
C GLY A 81 6.95 -10.15 7.51
N ASP A 82 5.72 -10.07 7.06
CA ASP A 82 4.51 -10.38 7.84
C ASP A 82 3.34 -10.69 6.90
N ASN A 83 2.37 -11.48 7.37
CA ASN A 83 1.22 -11.90 6.56
C ASN A 83 0.09 -10.86 6.46
N PHE A 84 0.09 -9.82 7.28
CA PHE A 84 -0.86 -8.73 7.12
C PHE A 84 -0.27 -7.65 6.19
N VAL A 85 -0.84 -7.52 4.99
CA VAL A 85 -0.34 -6.68 3.88
C VAL A 85 -1.36 -5.60 3.50
N PRO A 86 -1.43 -4.48 4.22
CA PRO A 86 -2.34 -3.38 3.94
C PRO A 86 -1.92 -2.51 2.75
N GLY A 87 -0.68 -2.61 2.27
CA GLY A 87 -0.17 -1.80 1.16
C GLY A 87 0.67 -2.59 0.17
N ILE A 88 0.41 -2.41 -1.13
CA ILE A 88 1.21 -2.98 -2.23
C ILE A 88 1.53 -1.87 -3.22
N LEU A 89 2.74 -1.90 -3.78
CA LEU A 89 3.20 -0.95 -4.79
C LEU A 89 4.12 -1.67 -5.79
N GLU A 90 3.98 -1.42 -7.09
CA GLU A 90 5.01 -1.73 -8.09
C GLU A 90 5.87 -0.50 -8.35
N ASP A 91 7.20 -0.60 -8.14
CA ASP A 91 8.12 0.50 -8.42
C ASP A 91 8.43 0.66 -9.92
N LYS A 92 9.09 1.76 -10.29
CA LYS A 92 9.50 2.04 -11.68
C LYS A 92 10.44 0.99 -12.28
N SER A 93 11.10 0.20 -11.45
CA SER A 93 11.99 -0.89 -11.86
C SER A 93 11.27 -2.24 -11.98
N GLY A 94 9.98 -2.32 -11.68
CA GLY A 94 9.17 -3.54 -11.72
C GLY A 94 9.26 -4.40 -10.46
N ASN A 95 9.88 -3.92 -9.38
CA ASN A 95 9.83 -4.62 -8.10
C ASN A 95 8.48 -4.37 -7.43
N ILE A 96 7.98 -5.38 -6.73
CA ILE A 96 6.77 -5.26 -5.92
C ILE A 96 7.16 -5.01 -4.46
N TRP A 97 6.60 -3.96 -3.89
CA TRP A 97 6.80 -3.58 -2.50
C TRP A 97 5.56 -3.94 -1.70
N PHE A 98 5.74 -4.69 -0.63
CA PHE A 98 4.68 -5.09 0.29
C PHE A 98 4.91 -4.37 1.62
N GLY A 99 4.03 -3.44 1.95
CA GLY A 99 3.97 -2.86 3.28
C GLY A 99 3.24 -3.81 4.21
N THR A 100 3.87 -4.16 5.32
CA THR A 100 3.31 -5.13 6.28
C THR A 100 3.09 -4.50 7.65
N TRP A 101 2.15 -5.06 8.43
CA TRP A 101 1.81 -4.47 9.72
C TRP A 101 2.87 -4.68 10.80
N GLY A 102 3.57 -5.81 10.81
CA GLY A 102 4.56 -6.15 11.84
C GLY A 102 5.98 -6.32 11.33
N GLY A 103 6.14 -6.61 10.02
CA GLY A 103 7.41 -6.97 9.40
C GLY A 103 8.13 -5.84 8.64
N GLY A 104 7.59 -4.61 8.68
CA GLY A 104 8.13 -3.50 7.91
C GLY A 104 7.74 -3.57 6.44
N VAL A 105 8.72 -3.38 5.53
CA VAL A 105 8.51 -3.44 4.07
C VAL A 105 9.33 -4.54 3.45
N SER A 106 8.68 -5.37 2.63
CA SER A 106 9.31 -6.43 1.85
C SER A 106 9.32 -6.02 0.37
N LYS A 107 10.51 -5.86 -0.20
CA LYS A 107 10.70 -5.61 -1.63
C LYS A 107 10.96 -6.94 -2.33
N TYR A 108 10.16 -7.27 -3.35
CA TYR A 108 10.24 -8.49 -4.15
C TYR A 108 10.68 -8.16 -5.59
N ASP A 109 11.77 -8.77 -6.05
CA ASP A 109 12.32 -8.58 -7.39
C ASP A 109 11.83 -9.61 -8.42
N GLY A 110 10.85 -10.43 -8.04
CA GLY A 110 10.35 -11.55 -8.84
C GLY A 110 10.98 -12.91 -8.48
N LYS A 111 12.04 -12.92 -7.63
CA LYS A 111 12.77 -14.13 -7.20
C LYS A 111 13.01 -14.17 -5.70
N SER A 112 13.38 -13.05 -5.12
CA SER A 112 13.81 -12.95 -3.73
C SER A 112 13.24 -11.69 -3.06
N PHE A 113 13.21 -11.73 -1.73
CA PHE A 113 12.82 -10.60 -0.89
C PHE A 113 14.04 -9.87 -0.32
N THR A 114 13.97 -8.54 -0.32
CA THR A 114 14.80 -7.67 0.52
C THR A 114 13.89 -7.06 1.58
N GLN A 115 14.29 -7.20 2.85
CA GLN A 115 13.52 -6.69 3.98
C GLN A 115 14.06 -5.33 4.43
N TYR A 116 13.15 -4.41 4.74
CA TYR A 116 13.43 -3.13 5.37
C TYR A 116 12.62 -3.03 6.66
N THR A 117 13.32 -2.89 7.77
CA THR A 117 12.75 -2.87 9.12
C THR A 117 13.26 -1.67 9.92
N GLN A 118 12.99 -1.62 11.20
CA GLN A 118 13.56 -0.59 12.10
C GLN A 118 15.10 -0.60 12.11
N ARG A 119 15.74 -1.73 11.82
CA ARG A 119 17.21 -1.83 11.74
C ARG A 119 17.78 -0.98 10.61
N GLU A 120 17.04 -0.87 9.51
CA GLU A 120 17.38 -0.04 8.36
C GLU A 120 16.85 1.39 8.50
N GLY A 121 16.15 1.71 9.61
CA GLY A 121 15.60 3.04 9.91
C GLY A 121 14.14 3.25 9.48
N LEU A 122 13.42 2.22 9.07
CA LEU A 122 11.99 2.30 8.76
C LEU A 122 11.16 2.39 10.05
N ILE A 123 10.11 3.22 10.04
CA ILE A 123 9.05 3.17 11.06
C ILE A 123 8.16 1.96 10.76
N ASN A 124 7.88 1.10 11.75
CA ASN A 124 7.06 -0.11 11.58
C ASN A 124 5.55 0.19 11.47
N ASN A 125 4.77 -0.87 11.22
CA ASN A 125 3.32 -0.86 11.02
C ASN A 125 2.92 -0.02 9.81
N VAL A 126 3.30 -0.52 8.64
CA VAL A 126 3.03 0.13 7.36
C VAL A 126 1.52 0.06 7.06
N SER A 127 0.95 1.19 6.67
CA SER A 127 -0.45 1.32 6.24
C SER A 127 -0.59 1.51 4.73
N SER A 128 0.36 2.22 4.11
CA SER A 128 0.26 2.61 2.69
C SER A 128 1.62 2.89 2.08
N LEU A 129 1.72 2.76 0.76
CA LEU A 129 2.94 2.94 -0.03
C LEU A 129 2.66 3.83 -1.25
N LEU A 130 3.62 4.67 -1.61
CA LEU A 130 3.60 5.49 -2.81
C LEU A 130 5.01 5.64 -3.36
N GLN A 131 5.20 5.55 -4.69
CA GLN A 131 6.42 6.01 -5.35
C GLN A 131 6.19 7.36 -6.00
N ASP A 132 7.01 8.37 -5.64
CA ASP A 132 6.94 9.69 -6.25
C ASP A 132 7.57 9.73 -7.66
N LYS A 133 7.36 10.84 -8.37
CA LYS A 133 7.94 11.06 -9.71
C LYS A 133 9.46 11.02 -9.69
N ALA A 134 10.10 11.39 -8.58
CA ALA A 134 11.55 11.34 -8.41
C ALA A 134 12.09 9.93 -8.12
N GLY A 135 11.20 8.95 -7.85
CA GLY A 135 11.55 7.56 -7.58
C GLY A 135 11.70 7.21 -6.10
N ASN A 136 11.46 8.15 -5.18
CA ASN A 136 11.47 7.84 -3.76
C ASN A 136 10.23 7.00 -3.41
N ILE A 137 10.36 6.08 -2.45
CA ILE A 137 9.24 5.34 -1.87
C ILE A 137 8.83 6.03 -0.58
N TRP A 138 7.59 6.50 -0.53
CA TRP A 138 6.95 7.05 0.64
C TRP A 138 6.12 5.98 1.32
N ILE A 139 6.28 5.84 2.62
CA ILE A 139 5.72 4.78 3.43
C ILE A 139 4.96 5.42 4.57
N GLY A 140 3.62 5.32 4.53
CA GLY A 140 2.75 5.72 5.63
C GLY A 140 2.74 4.64 6.70
N THR A 141 2.82 5.06 7.96
CA THR A 141 2.86 4.16 9.11
C THR A 141 2.00 4.71 10.26
N THR A 142 1.80 3.93 11.31
CA THR A 142 1.17 4.40 12.55
C THR A 142 2.08 5.28 13.42
N GLY A 143 3.34 5.42 13.06
CA GLY A 143 4.35 6.23 13.76
C GLY A 143 4.86 7.44 12.98
N GLY A 144 4.29 7.73 11.81
CA GLY A 144 4.70 8.81 10.92
C GLY A 144 4.93 8.34 9.49
N ILE A 145 5.84 8.99 8.80
CA ILE A 145 6.19 8.73 7.41
C ILE A 145 7.66 8.34 7.34
N SER A 146 7.97 7.30 6.58
CA SER A 146 9.33 6.97 6.17
C SER A 146 9.48 7.20 4.67
N LYS A 147 10.44 8.03 4.25
CA LYS A 147 10.81 8.25 2.86
C LYS A 147 12.10 7.52 2.55
N PHE A 148 12.07 6.60 1.60
CA PHE A 148 13.23 5.85 1.11
C PHE A 148 13.74 6.43 -0.22
N ASN A 149 15.00 6.82 -0.29
CA ASN A 149 15.61 7.41 -1.48
C ASN A 149 16.42 6.39 -2.33
N GLY A 150 16.29 5.09 -2.04
CA GLY A 150 17.08 4.03 -2.65
C GLY A 150 18.32 3.62 -1.84
N ARG A 151 18.69 4.39 -0.77
CA ARG A 151 19.87 4.13 0.08
C ARG A 151 19.53 4.16 1.56
N SER A 152 18.77 5.15 1.99
CA SER A 152 18.45 5.40 3.40
C SER A 152 17.03 5.87 3.58
N PHE A 153 16.54 5.76 4.82
CA PHE A 153 15.26 6.31 5.23
C PHE A 153 15.44 7.70 5.84
N LEU A 154 14.51 8.58 5.54
CA LEU A 154 14.28 9.84 6.22
C LEU A 154 12.86 9.79 6.80
N ASN A 155 12.75 10.03 8.11
CA ASN A 155 11.49 9.92 8.82
C ASN A 155 10.91 11.28 9.14
N TYR A 156 9.57 11.37 9.11
CA TYR A 156 8.82 12.56 9.47
C TYR A 156 7.70 12.19 10.43
N SER A 157 7.51 12.98 11.44
CA SER A 157 6.49 12.86 12.47
C SER A 157 5.82 14.21 12.73
N GLN A 158 4.99 14.29 13.75
CA GLN A 158 4.45 15.57 14.22
C GLN A 158 5.54 16.56 14.62
N ASN A 159 6.71 16.10 15.06
CA ASN A 159 7.85 16.97 15.36
C ASN A 159 8.38 17.72 14.14
N GLU A 160 8.28 17.10 12.94
CA GLU A 160 8.67 17.72 11.68
C GLU A 160 7.49 18.44 11.01
N GLY A 161 6.32 18.49 11.65
CA GLY A 161 5.16 19.26 11.21
C GLY A 161 4.02 18.44 10.58
N LEU A 162 4.04 17.12 10.65
CA LEU A 162 2.93 16.27 10.23
C LEU A 162 1.70 16.49 11.13
N ALA A 163 0.49 16.49 10.59
CA ALA A 163 -0.73 16.71 11.36
C ALA A 163 -0.95 15.64 12.44
N ASN A 164 -0.66 14.38 12.13
CA ASN A 164 -0.70 13.27 13.07
C ASN A 164 0.21 12.12 12.57
N ASN A 165 0.77 11.36 13.50
CA ASN A 165 1.66 10.25 13.17
C ASN A 165 0.94 9.02 12.59
N ASP A 166 -0.36 8.87 12.82
CA ASP A 166 -1.14 7.76 12.27
C ASP A 166 -1.58 8.09 10.84
N VAL A 167 -0.79 7.61 9.87
CA VAL A 167 -0.96 7.86 8.43
C VAL A 167 -1.73 6.72 7.78
N HIS A 168 -2.80 7.03 7.05
CA HIS A 168 -3.69 6.05 6.42
C HIS A 168 -3.49 5.92 4.92
N CYS A 169 -3.28 7.03 4.23
CA CYS A 169 -3.18 7.06 2.77
C CYS A 169 -2.22 8.13 2.28
N LEU A 170 -1.69 7.92 1.07
CA LEU A 170 -0.77 8.82 0.38
C LEU A 170 -1.24 9.09 -1.05
N LEU A 171 -0.97 10.29 -1.53
CA LEU A 171 -1.21 10.72 -2.90
C LEU A 171 -0.11 11.68 -3.36
N GLU A 172 0.40 11.52 -4.57
CA GLU A 172 1.16 12.57 -5.27
C GLU A 172 0.23 13.30 -6.23
N ASP A 173 0.13 14.63 -6.11
CA ASP A 173 -0.67 15.43 -7.02
C ASP A 173 0.07 15.71 -8.35
N THR A 174 -0.63 16.33 -9.30
CA THR A 174 -0.06 16.65 -10.62
C THR A 174 1.13 17.59 -10.54
N SER A 175 1.20 18.42 -9.50
CA SER A 175 2.28 19.38 -9.22
C SER A 175 3.47 18.75 -8.49
N GLY A 176 3.38 17.46 -8.09
CA GLY A 176 4.44 16.76 -7.37
C GLY A 176 4.43 16.97 -5.86
N ASN A 177 3.36 17.56 -5.30
CA ASN A 177 3.20 17.60 -3.85
C ASN A 177 2.76 16.21 -3.36
N ILE A 178 3.26 15.81 -2.18
CA ILE A 178 2.81 14.57 -1.52
C ILE A 178 1.79 14.92 -0.45
N TRP A 179 0.66 14.25 -0.49
CA TRP A 179 -0.44 14.41 0.44
C TRP A 179 -0.56 13.18 1.32
N PHE A 180 -0.82 13.39 2.60
CA PHE A 180 -0.95 12.36 3.63
C PHE A 180 -2.28 12.54 4.34
N GLY A 181 -3.16 11.55 4.23
CA GLY A 181 -4.34 11.45 5.09
C GLY A 181 -3.94 10.83 6.42
N THR A 182 -4.21 11.52 7.51
CA THR A 182 -3.83 11.12 8.87
C THR A 182 -5.04 11.15 9.81
N SER A 183 -4.93 10.55 10.99
CA SER A 183 -5.95 10.65 12.04
C SER A 183 -6.12 12.05 12.63
N GLY A 184 -5.32 13.04 12.24
CA GLY A 184 -5.39 14.42 12.67
C GLY A 184 -5.63 15.43 11.55
N GLY A 185 -6.10 14.97 10.40
CA GLY A 185 -6.34 15.77 9.21
C GLY A 185 -5.41 15.42 8.06
N VAL A 186 -5.27 16.32 7.11
CA VAL A 186 -4.46 16.14 5.90
C VAL A 186 -3.19 16.97 5.98
N SER A 187 -2.04 16.34 5.68
CA SER A 187 -0.75 17.03 5.53
C SER A 187 -0.33 17.05 4.07
N LYS A 188 0.08 18.21 3.58
CA LYS A 188 0.71 18.41 2.28
C LYS A 188 2.20 18.67 2.49
N PHE A 189 3.04 17.89 1.81
CA PHE A 189 4.49 18.08 1.80
C PHE A 189 4.94 18.68 0.48
N PHE A 190 5.61 19.83 0.57
CA PHE A 190 6.17 20.57 -0.55
C PHE A 190 7.42 21.34 -0.11
N ASN A 191 8.47 21.36 -0.90
CA ASN A 191 9.73 22.05 -0.61
C ASN A 191 10.28 21.77 0.81
N ASN A 192 10.25 20.49 1.23
CA ASN A 192 10.70 20.03 2.55
C ASN A 192 9.92 20.62 3.74
N ALA A 193 8.70 21.08 3.54
CA ALA A 193 7.83 21.62 4.58
C ALA A 193 6.43 20.99 4.52
N PHE A 194 5.80 20.88 5.69
CA PHE A 194 4.41 20.47 5.81
C PHE A 194 3.48 21.67 5.91
N THR A 195 2.33 21.56 5.29
CA THR A 195 1.15 22.42 5.52
C THR A 195 -0.02 21.49 5.84
N ASN A 196 -0.71 21.76 6.93
CA ASN A 196 -1.81 20.93 7.40
C ASN A 196 -3.16 21.57 7.10
N ILE A 197 -4.14 20.72 6.81
CA ILE A 197 -5.56 21.06 6.66
C ILE A 197 -6.31 20.20 7.66
N THR A 198 -6.94 20.88 8.62
CA THR A 198 -7.70 20.28 9.73
C THR A 198 -9.11 20.85 9.75
N GLU A 199 -9.88 20.56 10.77
CA GLU A 199 -11.20 21.20 10.97
C GLU A 199 -11.09 22.75 11.01
N LYS A 200 -9.96 23.29 11.49
CA LYS A 200 -9.73 24.74 11.53
C LYS A 200 -9.65 25.35 10.13
N GLU A 201 -9.14 24.61 9.15
CA GLU A 201 -9.03 25.02 7.76
C GLU A 201 -10.23 24.56 6.92
N GLY A 202 -11.23 23.90 7.53
CA GLY A 202 -12.51 23.58 6.92
C GLY A 202 -12.78 22.12 6.59
N LEU A 203 -12.01 21.16 7.11
CA LEU A 203 -12.43 19.76 7.08
C LEU A 203 -13.68 19.56 7.95
N ILE A 204 -14.58 18.66 7.52
CA ILE A 204 -15.79 18.35 8.30
C ILE A 204 -15.44 17.61 9.58
N ASN A 205 -14.40 16.78 9.54
CA ASN A 205 -13.83 16.02 10.66
C ASN A 205 -12.36 15.69 10.32
N ASN A 206 -11.52 15.58 11.33
CA ASN A 206 -10.11 15.19 11.13
C ASN A 206 -9.93 13.70 10.91
#